data_227eaade0753c6637da0ac27398312bb
#
_entry.id   227eaade0753c6637da0ac27398312bb
#
_cell.length_a   1.000
_cell.length_b   1.000
_cell.length_c   1.000
_cell.angle_alpha   90.00
_cell.angle_beta   90.00
_cell.angle_gamma   90.00
#
_symmetry.space_group_name_H-M   'P 1'
#
loop_
_entity.id
_entity.type
_entity.pdbx_description
1 polymer ?
#
loop_
_entity_poly.entity_id
_entity_poly.type
_entity_poly.pdbx_seq_one_letter_code
_entity_poly.pdbx_strand_id
1 'polypeptide(L)'
;RTRRTSYPWRDLIDSGALIVNGTDVPVEKISPLASFAASVTRTMNNGQLFYPAQKMSRSEAIKSYTINNAYAAFEESEKGSLEVGKLADIAILSDNILDISDDLLSTVKVEMTILGGRIVYSRG
;
A
#
# COMPACT_ATOMS: atom_id res chain seq x y z
N ARG A 1 9.59 25.72 -3.81
CA ARG A 1 9.63 25.31 -2.38
C ARG A 1 8.59 24.22 -2.06
N THR A 2 7.35 24.39 -2.46
CA THR A 2 6.24 23.47 -2.18
C THR A 2 6.49 22.04 -2.68
N ARG A 3 7.06 21.87 -3.86
CA ARG A 3 7.29 20.56 -4.47
C ARG A 3 8.29 19.68 -3.68
N ARG A 4 9.32 20.29 -3.07
CA ARG A 4 10.40 19.56 -2.38
C ARG A 4 9.97 18.94 -1.04
N THR A 5 8.95 19.49 -0.41
CA THR A 5 8.41 19.04 0.88
C THR A 5 7.06 18.35 0.76
N SER A 6 6.54 18.17 -0.47
CA SER A 6 5.27 17.49 -0.70
C SER A 6 5.48 15.98 -0.71
N TYR A 7 4.83 15.31 0.21
CA TYR A 7 4.90 13.86 0.37
C TYR A 7 6.35 13.35 0.50
N PRO A 8 7.13 13.83 1.50
CA PRO A 8 8.54 13.48 1.67
C PRO A 8 8.69 12.13 2.38
N TRP A 9 8.12 11.06 1.82
CA TRP A 9 8.02 9.76 2.48
C TRP A 9 9.39 9.16 2.79
N ARG A 10 10.37 9.28 1.88
CA ARG A 10 11.73 8.77 2.12
C ARG A 10 12.39 9.49 3.28
N ASP A 11 12.34 10.82 3.30
CA ASP A 11 12.93 11.61 4.38
C ASP A 11 12.29 11.28 5.73
N LEU A 12 10.97 11.05 5.77
CA LEU A 12 10.25 10.66 6.98
C LEU A 12 10.64 9.26 7.45
N ILE A 13 10.68 8.28 6.54
CA ILE A 13 11.09 6.90 6.87
C ILE A 13 12.53 6.88 7.38
N ASP A 14 13.44 7.58 6.72
CA ASP A 14 14.85 7.66 7.10
C ASP A 14 15.05 8.37 8.44
N SER A 15 14.12 9.24 8.83
CA SER A 15 14.09 9.85 10.18
C SER A 15 13.52 8.94 11.28
N GLY A 16 13.06 7.73 10.92
CA GLY A 16 12.45 6.76 11.84
C GLY A 16 10.94 6.90 12.00
N ALA A 17 10.28 7.73 11.20
CA ALA A 17 8.82 7.85 11.26
C ALA A 17 8.14 6.61 10.68
N LEU A 18 7.07 6.16 11.35
CA LEU A 18 6.18 5.12 10.85
C LEU A 18 5.18 5.75 9.89
N ILE A 19 5.19 5.29 8.64
CA ILE A 19 4.23 5.77 7.64
C ILE A 19 3.02 4.85 7.60
N VAL A 20 1.83 5.45 7.62
CA VAL A 20 0.54 4.81 7.36
C VAL A 20 -0.06 5.36 6.07
N ASN A 21 -0.72 4.52 5.30
CA ASN A 21 -1.30 4.90 4.02
C ASN A 21 -2.77 4.47 3.88
N GLY A 22 -3.48 5.21 3.05
CA GLY A 22 -4.85 4.93 2.65
C GLY A 22 -5.14 5.57 1.29
N THR A 23 -6.35 5.38 0.78
CA THR A 23 -6.77 5.92 -0.52
C THR A 23 -7.34 7.34 -0.41
N ASP A 24 -7.67 7.77 0.80
CA ASP A 24 -8.32 9.07 1.05
C ASP A 24 -9.64 9.25 0.26
N VAL A 25 -10.38 8.15 0.09
CA VAL A 25 -11.69 8.19 -0.58
C VAL A 25 -12.70 9.01 0.26
N PRO A 26 -13.49 9.91 -0.35
CA PRO A 26 -13.73 10.12 -1.79
C PRO A 26 -12.88 11.21 -2.45
N VAL A 27 -11.86 11.75 -1.76
CA VAL A 27 -10.96 12.77 -2.34
C VAL A 27 -10.17 12.17 -3.50
N GLU A 28 -9.67 10.94 -3.33
CA GLU A 28 -9.02 10.16 -4.37
C GLU A 28 -9.86 8.92 -4.73
N LYS A 29 -9.43 8.21 -5.79
CA LYS A 29 -10.07 6.95 -6.19
C LYS A 29 -9.88 5.88 -5.12
N ILE A 30 -10.90 5.04 -4.93
CA ILE A 30 -10.92 3.97 -3.90
C ILE A 30 -9.84 2.89 -4.09
N SER A 31 -9.16 2.80 -5.24
CA SER A 31 -8.23 1.70 -5.54
C SER A 31 -6.97 1.75 -4.66
N PRO A 32 -6.78 0.85 -3.70
CA PRO A 32 -5.55 0.77 -2.90
C PRO A 32 -4.34 0.36 -3.73
N LEU A 33 -4.53 -0.41 -4.81
CA LEU A 33 -3.44 -0.81 -5.71
C LEU A 33 -2.90 0.38 -6.49
N ALA A 34 -3.77 1.32 -6.90
CA ALA A 34 -3.33 2.56 -7.55
C ALA A 34 -2.50 3.44 -6.59
N SER A 35 -2.95 3.59 -5.35
CA SER A 35 -2.22 4.32 -4.31
C SER A 35 -0.88 3.64 -3.96
N PHE A 36 -0.87 2.31 -3.87
CA PHE A 36 0.35 1.53 -3.69
C PHE A 36 1.34 1.78 -4.84
N ALA A 37 0.88 1.68 -6.10
CA ALA A 37 1.72 1.96 -7.27
C ALA A 37 2.30 3.38 -7.23
N ALA A 38 1.50 4.39 -6.88
CA ALA A 38 1.97 5.76 -6.72
C ALA A 38 3.03 5.90 -5.62
N SER A 39 2.91 5.15 -4.52
CA SER A 39 3.88 5.16 -3.41
C SER A 39 5.26 4.65 -3.82
N VAL A 40 5.34 3.65 -4.69
CA VAL A 40 6.59 3.00 -5.10
C VAL A 40 7.17 3.54 -6.40
N THR A 41 6.35 4.13 -7.28
CA THR A 41 6.82 4.68 -8.57
C THR A 41 6.93 6.20 -8.56
N ARG A 42 6.08 6.89 -7.82
CA ARG A 42 5.91 8.35 -7.85
C ARG A 42 5.49 8.87 -9.23
N THR A 43 4.81 8.04 -10.00
CA THR A 43 4.31 8.40 -11.34
C THR A 43 2.94 9.05 -11.21
N MET A 44 2.81 10.24 -11.77
CA MET A 44 1.55 10.98 -11.86
C MET A 44 0.68 10.45 -13.00
N ASN A 45 -0.61 10.81 -13.02
CA ASN A 45 -1.56 10.40 -14.06
C ASN A 45 -1.16 10.81 -15.50
N ASN A 46 -0.32 11.83 -15.64
CA ASN A 46 0.23 12.26 -16.92
C ASN A 46 1.55 11.56 -17.32
N GLY A 47 1.96 10.53 -16.57
CA GLY A 47 3.20 9.78 -16.78
C GLY A 47 4.48 10.44 -16.28
N GLN A 48 4.40 11.66 -15.75
CA GLN A 48 5.57 12.34 -15.21
C GLN A 48 5.90 11.84 -13.80
N LEU A 49 7.19 11.84 -13.46
CA LEU A 49 7.65 11.49 -12.11
C LEU A 49 7.57 12.72 -11.18
N PHE A 50 7.02 12.48 -9.99
CA PHE A 50 6.95 13.48 -8.93
C PHE A 50 7.92 13.13 -7.81
N TYR A 51 9.07 13.80 -7.76
CA TYR A 51 10.12 13.56 -6.75
C TYR A 51 10.43 12.07 -6.52
N PRO A 52 10.98 11.38 -7.52
CA PRO A 52 11.20 9.92 -7.44
C PRO A 52 12.17 9.51 -6.31
N ALA A 53 13.00 10.43 -5.81
CA ALA A 53 13.85 10.19 -4.65
C ALA A 53 13.03 9.94 -3.35
N GLN A 54 11.77 10.34 -3.32
CA GLN A 54 10.87 10.16 -2.18
C GLN A 54 10.02 8.90 -2.26
N LYS A 55 10.30 7.99 -3.19
CA LYS A 55 9.57 6.72 -3.32
C LYS A 55 9.83 5.81 -2.11
N MET A 56 8.83 5.02 -1.79
CA MET A 56 8.97 3.88 -0.87
C MET A 56 9.53 2.66 -1.61
N SER A 57 10.20 1.77 -0.90
CA SER A 57 10.38 0.41 -1.37
C SER A 57 9.05 -0.34 -1.36
N ARG A 58 8.95 -1.44 -2.12
CA ARG A 58 7.74 -2.28 -2.16
C ARG A 58 7.35 -2.80 -0.77
N SER A 59 8.35 -3.23 0.01
CA SER A 59 8.13 -3.71 1.38
C SER A 59 7.63 -2.61 2.32
N GLU A 60 8.21 -1.41 2.27
CA GLU A 60 7.74 -0.28 3.07
C GLU A 60 6.32 0.12 2.69
N ALA A 61 6.01 0.15 1.40
CA ALA A 61 4.67 0.46 0.93
C ALA A 61 3.65 -0.59 1.40
N ILE A 62 3.93 -1.91 1.30
CA ILE A 62 3.03 -2.94 1.83
C ILE A 62 2.82 -2.77 3.33
N LYS A 63 3.88 -2.58 4.10
CA LYS A 63 3.76 -2.36 5.55
C LYS A 63 2.90 -1.14 5.89
N SER A 64 3.00 -0.07 5.11
CA SER A 64 2.22 1.15 5.32
C SER A 64 0.71 0.96 5.07
N TYR A 65 0.32 -0.04 4.27
CA TYR A 65 -1.09 -0.41 4.03
C TYR A 65 -1.60 -1.54 4.94
N THR A 66 -0.74 -2.16 5.72
CA THR A 66 -1.07 -3.34 6.54
C THR A 66 -0.69 -3.15 8.00
N ILE A 67 0.45 -3.67 8.42
CA ILE A 67 0.84 -3.71 9.84
C ILE A 67 1.00 -2.31 10.46
N ASN A 68 1.47 -1.32 9.69
CA ASN A 68 1.61 0.03 10.22
C ASN A 68 0.25 0.67 10.50
N ASN A 69 -0.77 0.41 9.66
CA ASN A 69 -2.14 0.85 9.92
C ASN A 69 -2.73 0.17 11.15
N ALA A 70 -2.48 -1.14 11.33
CA ALA A 70 -2.91 -1.86 12.53
C ALA A 70 -2.24 -1.28 13.79
N TYR A 71 -0.94 -0.99 13.73
CA TYR A 71 -0.21 -0.35 14.82
C TYR A 71 -0.78 1.03 15.16
N ALA A 72 -1.07 1.87 14.17
CA ALA A 72 -1.67 3.19 14.40
C ALA A 72 -3.07 3.11 15.01
N ALA A 73 -3.78 2.00 14.81
CA ALA A 73 -5.08 1.71 15.42
C ALA A 73 -4.98 0.96 16.76
N PHE A 74 -3.78 0.63 17.23
CA PHE A 74 -3.53 -0.22 18.42
C PHE A 74 -4.11 -1.64 18.28
N GLU A 75 -4.08 -2.20 17.07
CA GLU A 75 -4.65 -3.51 16.72
C GLU A 75 -3.60 -4.45 16.09
N GLU A 76 -2.32 -4.13 16.22
CA GLU A 76 -1.20 -4.89 15.62
C GLU A 76 -1.06 -6.31 16.19
N SER A 77 -1.62 -6.57 17.37
CA SER A 77 -1.69 -7.91 17.94
C SER A 77 -2.79 -8.78 17.33
N GLU A 78 -3.79 -8.16 16.68
CA GLU A 78 -4.96 -8.84 16.16
C GLU A 78 -4.96 -8.98 14.63
N LYS A 79 -4.33 -8.05 13.91
CA LYS A 79 -4.33 -8.00 12.44
C LYS A 79 -3.13 -7.25 11.87
N GLY A 80 -3.07 -7.14 10.54
CA GLY A 80 -2.05 -6.40 9.80
C GLY A 80 -0.85 -7.23 9.36
N SER A 81 -0.75 -8.49 9.79
CA SER A 81 0.27 -9.46 9.31
C SER A 81 -0.30 -10.88 9.28
N LEU A 82 0.32 -11.74 8.46
CA LEU A 82 -0.05 -13.15 8.35
C LEU A 82 0.72 -13.95 9.40
N GLU A 83 0.21 -13.95 10.63
CA GLU A 83 0.80 -14.65 11.78
C GLU A 83 -0.25 -15.51 12.47
N VAL A 84 0.19 -16.63 13.04
CA VAL A 84 -0.69 -17.52 13.82
C VAL A 84 -1.28 -16.77 14.99
N GLY A 85 -2.60 -16.85 15.16
CA GLY A 85 -3.34 -16.17 16.22
C GLY A 85 -3.96 -14.83 15.82
N LYS A 86 -3.61 -14.28 14.65
CA LYS A 86 -4.23 -13.08 14.11
C LYS A 86 -5.44 -13.38 13.22
N LEU A 87 -6.26 -12.38 12.99
CA LEU A 87 -7.41 -12.46 12.09
C LEU A 87 -6.94 -12.80 10.67
N ALA A 88 -7.65 -13.73 10.04
CA ALA A 88 -7.41 -14.11 8.66
C ALA A 88 -8.07 -13.08 7.71
N ASP A 89 -7.53 -11.85 7.70
CA ASP A 89 -7.89 -10.76 6.80
C ASP A 89 -6.85 -10.69 5.68
N ILE A 90 -7.20 -11.22 4.50
CA ILE A 90 -6.23 -11.51 3.44
C ILE A 90 -6.76 -11.00 2.11
N ALA A 91 -5.92 -10.31 1.35
CA ALA A 91 -6.13 -10.03 -0.06
C ALA A 91 -5.19 -10.90 -0.91
N ILE A 92 -5.75 -11.66 -1.84
CA ILE A 92 -5.02 -12.44 -2.84
C ILE A 92 -4.99 -11.64 -4.12
N LEU A 93 -3.79 -11.41 -4.65
CA LEU A 93 -3.57 -10.61 -5.84
C LEU A 93 -3.22 -11.50 -7.04
N SER A 94 -3.46 -11.01 -8.26
CA SER A 94 -3.15 -11.73 -9.50
C SER A 94 -1.65 -11.92 -9.73
N ASP A 95 -0.82 -11.07 -9.11
CA ASP A 95 0.62 -11.03 -9.33
C ASP A 95 1.38 -10.70 -8.05
N ASN A 96 2.66 -11.05 -8.02
CA ASN A 96 3.54 -10.70 -6.92
C ASN A 96 3.96 -9.23 -6.99
N ILE A 97 3.25 -8.36 -6.27
CA ILE A 97 3.54 -6.93 -6.24
C ILE A 97 4.89 -6.56 -5.63
N LEU A 98 5.60 -7.50 -5.02
CA LEU A 98 6.97 -7.29 -4.55
C LEU A 98 7.99 -7.36 -5.68
N ASP A 99 7.68 -8.07 -6.77
CA ASP A 99 8.65 -8.50 -7.79
C ASP A 99 8.29 -8.05 -9.22
N ILE A 100 6.99 -7.89 -9.51
CA ILE A 100 6.50 -7.46 -10.82
C ILE A 100 7.11 -6.10 -11.21
N SER A 101 7.37 -5.88 -12.50
CA SER A 101 7.91 -4.60 -12.98
C SER A 101 6.95 -3.42 -12.73
N ASP A 102 7.50 -2.22 -12.56
CA ASP A 102 6.74 -1.03 -12.16
C ASP A 102 5.61 -0.68 -13.15
N ASP A 103 5.83 -0.89 -14.45
CA ASP A 103 4.87 -0.65 -15.53
C ASP A 103 3.66 -1.60 -15.48
N LEU A 104 3.82 -2.80 -14.90
CA LEU A 104 2.75 -3.78 -14.76
C LEU A 104 1.94 -3.63 -13.46
N LEU A 105 2.37 -2.79 -12.51
CA LEU A 105 1.64 -2.61 -11.25
C LEU A 105 0.18 -2.19 -11.44
N SER A 106 -0.12 -1.42 -12.47
CA SER A 106 -1.50 -0.99 -12.80
C SER A 106 -2.39 -2.12 -13.32
N THR A 107 -1.81 -3.24 -13.75
CA THR A 107 -2.56 -4.40 -14.26
C THR A 107 -2.97 -5.37 -13.17
N VAL A 108 -2.34 -5.30 -12.01
CA VAL A 108 -2.62 -6.17 -10.86
C VAL A 108 -4.08 -6.04 -10.42
N LYS A 109 -4.70 -7.18 -10.15
CA LYS A 109 -6.09 -7.27 -9.69
C LYS A 109 -6.16 -7.98 -8.33
N VAL A 110 -7.21 -7.68 -7.59
CA VAL A 110 -7.59 -8.49 -6.43
C VAL A 110 -8.35 -9.70 -6.94
N GLU A 111 -7.83 -10.89 -6.72
CA GLU A 111 -8.47 -12.15 -7.10
C GLU A 111 -9.44 -12.62 -6.01
N MET A 112 -9.09 -12.40 -4.74
CA MET A 112 -9.94 -12.79 -3.62
C MET A 112 -9.68 -11.89 -2.41
N THR A 113 -10.75 -11.63 -1.66
CA THR A 113 -10.66 -10.99 -0.34
C THR A 113 -11.28 -11.91 0.70
N ILE A 114 -10.53 -12.16 1.77
CA ILE A 114 -10.94 -12.96 2.92
C ILE A 114 -11.01 -12.00 4.12
N LEU A 115 -12.09 -12.05 4.88
CA LEU A 115 -12.29 -11.28 6.09
C LEU A 115 -12.69 -12.22 7.23
N GLY A 116 -11.91 -12.24 8.29
CA GLY A 116 -12.12 -13.16 9.41
C GLY A 116 -12.20 -14.63 8.99
N GLY A 117 -11.41 -15.04 7.99
CA GLY A 117 -11.42 -16.39 7.45
C GLY A 117 -12.55 -16.71 6.46
N ARG A 118 -13.42 -15.75 6.13
CA ARG A 118 -14.52 -15.93 5.16
C ARG A 118 -14.20 -15.22 3.86
N ILE A 119 -14.44 -15.89 2.73
CA ILE A 119 -14.34 -15.27 1.41
C ILE A 119 -15.50 -14.26 1.27
N VAL A 120 -15.18 -12.98 1.14
CA VAL A 120 -16.15 -11.90 0.95
C VAL A 120 -16.14 -11.36 -0.48
N TYR A 121 -15.12 -11.65 -1.23
CA TYR A 121 -15.01 -11.33 -2.65
C TYR A 121 -14.18 -12.40 -3.36
N SER A 122 -14.61 -12.79 -4.53
CA SER A 122 -13.86 -13.63 -5.48
C SER A 122 -14.11 -13.11 -6.88
N ARG A 123 -13.04 -12.87 -7.61
CA ARG A 123 -13.13 -12.53 -9.02
C ARG A 123 -13.54 -13.77 -9.81
N GLY A 124 -14.67 -13.67 -10.52
CA GLY A 124 -15.19 -14.74 -11.39
C GLY A 124 -14.37 -14.91 -12.66
#